data_f838b034210a37aa4e5bb66475e6fa08
#
_entry.id   f838b034210a37aa4e5bb66475e6fa08
#
_cell.length_a   1.000
_cell.length_b   1.000
_cell.length_c   1.000
_cell.angle_alpha   90.00
_cell.angle_beta   90.00
_cell.angle_gamma   90.00
#
_symmetry.space_group_name_H-M   'P 1'
#
loop_
_entity.id
_entity.type
_entity.pdbx_description
1 polymer ?
#
loop_
_entity_poly.entity_id
_entity_poly.type
_entity_poly.pdbx_seq_one_letter_code
_entity_poly.pdbx_strand_id
1 'polypeptide(L)'
;MSVAVLHSRALAGVAAPRVAVEVHLSGGLPGVHIVGLPEAEVREARDRVRAAMQNAQFEFPARKVTVNLAPADLRKESGRFDLPIALGILAATGQIPANELPRYEFAGELALTGELRAVRGALAMALAARRDGHAFVLPAASAGEAALVRDAEVYAAPSLLAVCAHLAGRARLALPAPSSSATCRATTDLSDVRGQAHAKRALEIAAAGGHSLLFTGPPGTGKSMLAQRLPSLLPPLDEDEALEAAAVASIAGRFVPEHWRERPYRAPHHTASAVALVGGGSDPRPGEISLAHHGVLFLDELPEWDRRVLEVLREPLESGVIHISRAARQSQFPAQFQLVAAMNPCACGWLGHASGRCHCTPDRIARYRSRISGPLLDRIDLTVEVPSLSAEALAAPALTATRRVRDSEGGVALAEKPATLSAESSAAVRARVTVARSRARERQGKPNARLQPAEIVAYCRLDGAGESMLAQAMARLWLSARSYHRALKVARTIADLAGNVNIAVPHVAEAIGYRRFDRL
;
A
#
# COMPACT_ATOMS: atom_id res chain seq x y z
N MET A 1 -34.65 12.50 29.66
CA MET A 1 -33.27 12.71 30.14
C MET A 1 -32.76 14.01 29.54
N SER A 2 -31.96 14.81 30.23
CA SER A 2 -31.40 16.06 29.67
C SER A 2 -30.06 15.87 28.95
N VAL A 3 -29.48 14.68 29.02
CA VAL A 3 -28.18 14.32 28.41
C VAL A 3 -28.29 12.99 27.67
N ALA A 4 -27.73 12.92 26.45
CA ALA A 4 -27.52 11.69 25.69
C ALA A 4 -26.05 11.57 25.32
N VAL A 5 -25.50 10.36 25.38
CA VAL A 5 -24.10 10.06 25.01
C VAL A 5 -24.08 9.00 23.93
N LEU A 6 -23.41 9.30 22.81
CA LEU A 6 -23.20 8.40 21.69
C LEU A 6 -21.73 8.31 21.39
N HIS A 7 -21.37 7.38 20.53
CA HIS A 7 -19.99 7.17 20.12
C HIS A 7 -19.83 7.29 18.61
N SER A 8 -18.73 7.92 18.21
CA SER A 8 -18.28 8.07 16.83
C SER A 8 -16.76 7.88 16.79
N ARG A 9 -16.18 8.06 15.61
CA ARG A 9 -14.74 7.97 15.40
C ARG A 9 -14.20 9.18 14.63
N ALA A 10 -13.05 9.69 15.07
CA ALA A 10 -12.23 10.60 14.29
C ALA A 10 -11.16 9.81 13.52
N LEU A 11 -10.49 10.44 12.56
CA LEU A 11 -9.33 9.86 11.90
C LEU A 11 -8.04 10.53 12.38
N ALA A 12 -7.05 9.72 12.73
CA ALA A 12 -5.72 10.19 13.12
C ALA A 12 -4.67 9.28 12.44
N GLY A 13 -4.21 9.65 11.25
CA GLY A 13 -3.47 8.75 10.38
C GLY A 13 -4.33 7.55 10.00
N VAL A 14 -3.83 6.33 10.16
CA VAL A 14 -4.60 5.08 9.96
C VAL A 14 -5.40 4.66 11.20
N ALA A 15 -5.21 5.32 12.32
CA ALA A 15 -5.98 5.09 13.51
C ALA A 15 -7.33 5.81 13.45
N ALA A 16 -8.33 5.21 14.09
CA ALA A 16 -9.66 5.79 14.21
C ALA A 16 -10.05 5.86 15.70
N PRO A 17 -9.49 6.83 16.48
CA PRO A 17 -9.79 6.95 17.89
C PRO A 17 -11.26 7.29 18.11
N ARG A 18 -11.80 6.76 19.21
CA ARG A 18 -13.18 6.94 19.61
C ARG A 18 -13.45 8.38 20.05
N VAL A 19 -14.61 8.90 19.69
CA VAL A 19 -15.13 10.22 20.07
C VAL A 19 -16.46 10.03 20.76
N ALA A 20 -16.58 10.51 21.99
CA ALA A 20 -17.87 10.60 22.66
C ALA A 20 -18.60 11.86 22.18
N VAL A 21 -19.84 11.70 21.77
CA VAL A 21 -20.75 12.76 21.34
C VAL A 21 -21.79 12.94 22.42
N GLU A 22 -21.61 13.94 23.27
CA GLU A 22 -22.48 14.24 24.42
C GLU A 22 -23.41 15.39 24.06
N VAL A 23 -24.72 15.15 24.11
CA VAL A 23 -25.73 16.15 23.78
C VAL A 23 -26.53 16.50 25.04
N HIS A 24 -26.49 17.77 25.40
CA HIS A 24 -27.20 18.31 26.55
C HIS A 24 -28.24 19.36 26.16
N LEU A 25 -29.44 19.23 26.69
CA LEU A 25 -30.54 20.21 26.55
C LEU A 25 -30.68 21.03 27.81
N SER A 26 -30.56 22.36 27.69
CA SER A 26 -30.73 23.31 28.79
C SER A 26 -31.77 24.39 28.46
N GLY A 27 -32.22 25.08 29.49
CA GLY A 27 -33.01 26.30 29.32
C GLY A 27 -32.18 27.42 28.67
N GLY A 28 -32.83 28.37 28.02
CA GLY A 28 -32.21 29.52 27.38
C GLY A 28 -32.64 29.74 25.94
N LEU A 29 -31.99 30.70 25.27
CA LEU A 29 -32.27 31.00 23.86
C LEU A 29 -32.01 29.78 22.98
N PRO A 30 -32.95 29.46 22.06
CA PRO A 30 -32.78 28.35 21.12
C PRO A 30 -31.49 28.51 20.28
N GLY A 31 -30.67 27.46 20.24
CA GLY A 31 -29.43 27.45 19.46
C GLY A 31 -28.63 26.18 19.66
N VAL A 32 -27.73 25.87 18.72
CA VAL A 32 -26.82 24.73 18.83
C VAL A 32 -25.40 25.23 19.01
N HIS A 33 -24.77 24.78 20.07
CA HIS A 33 -23.37 25.07 20.39
C HIS A 33 -22.56 23.78 20.36
N ILE A 34 -21.56 23.70 19.49
CA ILE A 34 -20.66 22.55 19.37
C ILE A 34 -19.30 22.93 19.97
N VAL A 35 -18.83 22.12 20.92
CA VAL A 35 -17.54 22.29 21.61
C VAL A 35 -16.68 21.02 21.46
N GLY A 36 -15.39 21.08 21.77
CA GLY A 36 -14.46 19.94 21.66
C GLY A 36 -13.62 19.98 20.40
N LEU A 37 -13.06 21.15 20.03
CA LEU A 37 -12.23 21.39 18.83
C LEU A 37 -12.91 20.97 17.50
N PRO A 38 -14.15 21.41 17.23
CA PRO A 38 -14.76 21.17 15.92
C PRO A 38 -14.11 22.04 14.84
N GLU A 39 -13.73 21.43 13.71
CA GLU A 39 -13.34 22.17 12.51
C GLU A 39 -14.57 22.90 11.89
N ALA A 40 -14.32 23.76 10.88
CA ALA A 40 -15.39 24.55 10.28
C ALA A 40 -16.54 23.67 9.75
N GLU A 41 -16.22 22.58 9.08
CA GLU A 41 -17.18 21.62 8.52
C GLU A 41 -18.10 20.99 9.59
N VAL A 42 -17.57 20.74 10.78
CA VAL A 42 -18.35 20.21 11.92
C VAL A 42 -19.19 21.31 12.56
N ARG A 43 -18.75 22.56 12.54
CA ARG A 43 -19.59 23.69 12.99
C ARG A 43 -20.79 23.93 12.10
N GLU A 44 -20.63 23.70 10.80
CA GLU A 44 -21.74 23.76 9.81
C GLU A 44 -22.76 22.62 9.99
N ALA A 45 -22.39 21.53 10.69
CA ALA A 45 -23.28 20.42 10.99
C ALA A 45 -24.61 20.86 11.62
N ARG A 46 -24.63 21.95 12.42
CA ARG A 46 -25.85 22.46 13.06
C ARG A 46 -26.98 22.72 12.05
N ASP A 47 -26.66 23.31 10.90
CA ASP A 47 -27.67 23.69 9.90
C ASP A 47 -28.11 22.47 9.09
N ARG A 48 -27.16 21.56 8.74
CA ARG A 48 -27.48 20.27 8.10
C ARG A 48 -28.32 19.37 8.99
N VAL A 49 -27.93 19.19 10.25
CA VAL A 49 -28.66 18.38 11.23
C VAL A 49 -30.08 18.90 11.44
N ARG A 50 -30.23 20.22 11.61
CA ARG A 50 -31.56 20.83 11.81
C ARG A 50 -32.47 20.57 10.62
N ALA A 51 -31.98 20.84 9.39
CA ALA A 51 -32.76 20.61 8.17
C ALA A 51 -33.09 19.12 7.98
N ALA A 52 -32.13 18.23 8.18
CA ALA A 52 -32.31 16.79 8.06
C ALA A 52 -33.35 16.24 9.05
N MET A 53 -33.33 16.71 10.32
CA MET A 53 -34.33 16.32 11.32
C MET A 53 -35.73 16.77 10.91
N GLN A 54 -35.88 18.02 10.48
CA GLN A 54 -37.17 18.58 10.08
C GLN A 54 -37.74 17.86 8.84
N ASN A 55 -36.89 17.58 7.84
CA ASN A 55 -37.30 16.85 6.64
C ASN A 55 -37.62 15.37 6.94
N ALA A 56 -37.00 14.78 7.96
CA ALA A 56 -37.34 13.45 8.47
C ALA A 56 -38.56 13.45 9.43
N GLN A 57 -39.30 14.56 9.54
CA GLN A 57 -40.51 14.73 10.37
C GLN A 57 -40.24 14.61 11.88
N PHE A 58 -39.04 14.95 12.33
CA PHE A 58 -38.72 15.07 13.76
C PHE A 58 -38.79 16.53 14.23
N GLU A 59 -39.18 16.74 15.49
CA GLU A 59 -39.17 18.06 16.09
C GLU A 59 -37.75 18.49 16.48
N PHE A 60 -37.34 19.69 16.04
CA PHE A 60 -36.12 20.30 16.53
C PHE A 60 -36.39 21.10 17.79
N PRO A 61 -35.63 20.87 18.91
CA PRO A 61 -35.95 21.47 20.21
C PRO A 61 -35.80 22.99 20.20
N ALA A 62 -36.84 23.70 20.70
CA ALA A 62 -36.81 25.14 20.93
C ALA A 62 -36.08 25.47 22.26
N ARG A 63 -34.90 24.88 22.48
CA ARG A 63 -34.05 25.02 23.68
C ARG A 63 -32.60 25.22 23.27
N LYS A 64 -31.75 25.56 24.24
CA LYS A 64 -30.29 25.55 24.02
C LYS A 64 -29.78 24.12 23.97
N VAL A 65 -29.19 23.72 22.86
CA VAL A 65 -28.52 22.43 22.63
C VAL A 65 -27.01 22.63 22.73
N THR A 66 -26.34 21.93 23.62
CA THR A 66 -24.89 21.90 23.71
C THR A 66 -24.41 20.52 23.32
N VAL A 67 -23.55 20.43 22.29
CA VAL A 67 -22.90 19.20 21.81
C VAL A 67 -21.43 19.26 22.18
N ASN A 68 -20.98 18.33 23.02
CA ASN A 68 -19.57 18.19 23.37
C ASN A 68 -18.96 16.96 22.63
N LEU A 69 -17.88 17.18 21.92
CA LEU A 69 -17.15 16.13 21.21
C LEU A 69 -15.84 15.82 21.96
N ALA A 70 -15.85 14.80 22.80
CA ALA A 70 -14.72 14.42 23.65
C ALA A 70 -13.86 13.29 23.01
N PRO A 71 -12.53 13.28 23.21
CA PRO A 71 -11.73 14.21 23.99
C PRO A 71 -11.45 15.54 23.25
N ALA A 72 -11.19 16.62 24.01
CA ALA A 72 -11.04 17.96 23.44
C ALA A 72 -9.70 18.18 22.69
N ASP A 73 -8.68 17.37 22.93
CA ASP A 73 -7.37 17.41 22.27
C ASP A 73 -7.38 16.80 20.85
N LEU A 74 -8.40 15.99 20.56
CA LEU A 74 -8.58 15.36 19.24
C LEU A 74 -9.42 16.27 18.34
N ARG A 75 -8.90 16.63 17.18
CA ARG A 75 -9.65 17.39 16.17
C ARG A 75 -10.76 16.56 15.53
N LYS A 76 -11.90 17.17 15.28
CA LYS A 76 -13.05 16.57 14.63
C LYS A 76 -13.28 17.24 13.28
N GLU A 77 -13.19 16.44 12.24
CA GLU A 77 -13.23 16.87 10.83
C GLU A 77 -14.36 16.18 10.09
N SER A 78 -14.76 16.77 8.98
CA SER A 78 -15.79 16.30 8.04
C SER A 78 -17.19 16.17 8.67
N GLY A 79 -18.18 15.99 7.80
CA GLY A 79 -19.58 15.82 8.18
C GLY A 79 -19.91 14.49 8.88
N ARG A 80 -18.93 13.61 9.14
CA ARG A 80 -19.17 12.28 9.77
C ARG A 80 -19.86 12.33 11.11
N PHE A 81 -19.79 13.47 11.81
CA PHE A 81 -20.42 13.67 13.10
C PHE A 81 -21.89 14.12 13.02
N ASP A 82 -22.40 14.43 11.80
CA ASP A 82 -23.77 14.90 11.64
C ASP A 82 -24.78 13.86 12.16
N LEU A 83 -24.59 12.59 11.78
CA LEU A 83 -25.48 11.51 12.21
C LEU A 83 -25.48 11.33 13.74
N PRO A 84 -24.34 11.16 14.44
CA PRO A 84 -24.37 11.00 15.90
C PRO A 84 -24.85 12.26 16.62
N ILE A 85 -24.64 13.47 16.08
CA ILE A 85 -25.20 14.70 16.64
C ILE A 85 -26.74 14.69 16.53
N ALA A 86 -27.28 14.34 15.35
CA ALA A 86 -28.72 14.27 15.13
C ALA A 86 -29.39 13.24 16.09
N LEU A 87 -28.83 12.03 16.14
CA LEU A 87 -29.31 10.97 17.03
C LEU A 87 -29.21 11.37 18.50
N GLY A 88 -28.17 12.09 18.91
CA GLY A 88 -27.99 12.59 20.25
C GLY A 88 -29.08 13.61 20.62
N ILE A 89 -29.45 14.52 19.71
CA ILE A 89 -30.55 15.47 19.91
C ILE A 89 -31.88 14.71 20.05
N LEU A 90 -32.14 13.74 19.15
CA LEU A 90 -33.37 12.93 19.19
C LEU A 90 -33.50 12.10 20.45
N ALA A 91 -32.40 11.52 20.94
CA ALA A 91 -32.38 10.77 22.20
C ALA A 91 -32.60 11.69 23.43
N ALA A 92 -31.91 12.85 23.44
CA ALA A 92 -32.06 13.81 24.55
C ALA A 92 -33.46 14.43 24.63
N THR A 93 -34.19 14.54 23.49
CA THR A 93 -35.59 14.96 23.43
C THR A 93 -36.59 13.84 23.67
N GLY A 94 -36.14 12.58 23.75
CA GLY A 94 -36.98 11.40 23.94
C GLY A 94 -37.74 10.94 22.69
N GLN A 95 -37.35 11.41 21.50
CA GLN A 95 -37.99 11.02 20.23
C GLN A 95 -37.49 9.64 19.73
N ILE A 96 -36.34 9.17 20.22
CA ILE A 96 -35.84 7.81 20.01
C ILE A 96 -35.41 7.18 21.35
N PRO A 97 -35.44 5.83 21.46
CA PRO A 97 -34.95 5.14 22.67
C PRO A 97 -33.41 5.30 22.79
N ALA A 98 -32.96 5.51 24.05
CA ALA A 98 -31.55 5.73 24.34
C ALA A 98 -30.81 4.48 24.87
N ASN A 99 -31.53 3.42 25.25
CA ASN A 99 -30.98 2.23 25.92
C ASN A 99 -30.04 1.41 25.05
N GLU A 100 -30.27 1.37 23.73
CA GLU A 100 -29.43 0.62 22.77
C GLU A 100 -28.22 1.41 22.23
N LEU A 101 -28.19 2.75 22.43
CA LEU A 101 -27.14 3.62 21.87
C LEU A 101 -25.71 3.21 22.25
N PRO A 102 -25.44 2.77 23.52
CA PRO A 102 -24.08 2.38 23.92
C PRO A 102 -23.51 1.17 23.15
N ARG A 103 -24.38 0.34 22.54
CA ARG A 103 -23.96 -0.81 21.72
C ARG A 103 -23.37 -0.39 20.38
N TYR A 104 -23.74 0.79 19.89
CA TYR A 104 -23.42 1.25 18.55
C TYR A 104 -22.43 2.39 18.56
N GLU A 105 -21.65 2.45 17.48
CA GLU A 105 -20.94 3.64 17.04
C GLU A 105 -21.54 4.13 15.72
N PHE A 106 -21.51 5.44 15.50
CA PHE A 106 -22.19 6.07 14.37
C PHE A 106 -21.23 6.99 13.63
N ALA A 107 -21.24 6.94 12.30
CA ALA A 107 -20.62 7.95 11.45
C ALA A 107 -21.45 8.16 10.19
N GLY A 108 -21.68 9.42 9.80
CA GLY A 108 -22.43 9.72 8.59
C GLY A 108 -22.62 11.22 8.41
N GLU A 109 -22.43 11.71 7.19
CA GLU A 109 -22.77 13.06 6.79
C GLU A 109 -24.24 13.12 6.38
N LEU A 110 -24.98 14.08 6.88
CA LEU A 110 -26.40 14.27 6.54
C LEU A 110 -26.56 15.24 5.37
N ALA A 111 -27.27 14.81 4.34
CA ALA A 111 -27.87 15.72 3.39
C ALA A 111 -29.05 16.47 4.04
N LEU A 112 -29.43 17.61 3.52
CA LEU A 112 -30.59 18.37 4.03
C LEU A 112 -31.89 17.57 3.96
N THR A 113 -31.98 16.60 3.04
CA THR A 113 -33.11 15.65 2.91
C THR A 113 -33.19 14.61 4.04
N GLY A 114 -32.15 14.46 4.85
CA GLY A 114 -32.01 13.40 5.83
C GLY A 114 -31.36 12.11 5.30
N GLU A 115 -30.97 12.07 4.04
CA GLU A 115 -30.17 11.00 3.45
C GLU A 115 -28.74 11.02 3.99
N LEU A 116 -28.09 9.85 4.04
CA LEU A 116 -26.71 9.70 4.49
C LEU A 116 -25.75 9.65 3.28
N ARG A 117 -24.77 10.53 3.30
CA ARG A 117 -23.68 10.59 2.31
C ARG A 117 -22.46 9.80 2.77
N ALA A 118 -21.69 9.31 1.80
CA ALA A 118 -20.46 8.55 2.04
C ALA A 118 -19.46 9.30 2.93
N VAL A 119 -18.81 8.56 3.81
CA VAL A 119 -17.72 9.06 4.66
C VAL A 119 -16.41 8.37 4.33
N ARG A 120 -15.30 9.10 4.46
CA ARG A 120 -13.96 8.55 4.25
C ARG A 120 -13.49 7.77 5.46
N GLY A 121 -12.66 6.75 5.23
CA GLY A 121 -12.05 5.97 6.30
C GLY A 121 -13.01 4.97 6.95
N ALA A 122 -14.06 4.57 6.26
CA ALA A 122 -15.06 3.64 6.77
C ALA A 122 -14.42 2.32 7.22
N LEU A 123 -13.45 1.80 6.46
CA LEU A 123 -12.74 0.57 6.81
C LEU A 123 -11.91 0.73 8.10
N ALA A 124 -11.14 1.84 8.23
CA ALA A 124 -10.34 2.10 9.42
C ALA A 124 -11.23 2.26 10.67
N MET A 125 -12.37 2.95 10.53
CA MET A 125 -13.35 3.13 11.61
C MET A 125 -14.01 1.80 12.00
N ALA A 126 -14.42 0.97 11.01
CA ALA A 126 -15.02 -0.35 11.28
C ALA A 126 -14.03 -1.30 11.98
N LEU A 127 -12.76 -1.29 11.56
CA LEU A 127 -11.71 -2.08 12.19
C LEU A 127 -11.52 -1.69 13.66
N ALA A 128 -11.54 -0.39 13.97
CA ALA A 128 -11.42 0.10 15.32
C ALA A 128 -12.68 -0.19 16.16
N ALA A 129 -13.89 -0.04 15.59
CA ALA A 129 -15.15 -0.37 16.27
C ALA A 129 -15.22 -1.87 16.63
N ARG A 130 -14.80 -2.77 15.71
CA ARG A 130 -14.69 -4.20 15.98
C ARG A 130 -13.75 -4.50 17.15
N ARG A 131 -12.57 -3.86 17.20
CA ARG A 131 -11.59 -4.02 18.29
C ARG A 131 -12.17 -3.63 19.65
N ASP A 132 -13.03 -2.61 19.66
CA ASP A 132 -13.70 -2.12 20.87
C ASP A 132 -15.00 -2.89 21.19
N GLY A 133 -15.42 -3.84 20.33
CA GLY A 133 -16.60 -4.68 20.54
C GLY A 133 -17.93 -3.98 20.28
N HIS A 134 -17.95 -2.93 19.44
CA HIS A 134 -19.16 -2.18 19.10
C HIS A 134 -19.64 -2.49 17.68
N ALA A 135 -20.97 -2.50 17.51
CA ALA A 135 -21.60 -2.46 16.20
C ALA A 135 -21.44 -1.05 15.59
N PHE A 136 -21.31 -0.99 14.25
CA PHE A 136 -21.03 0.27 13.58
C PHE A 136 -22.08 0.59 12.52
N VAL A 137 -22.73 1.73 12.64
CA VAL A 137 -23.73 2.24 11.69
C VAL A 137 -23.09 3.26 10.77
N LEU A 138 -23.10 2.97 9.47
CA LEU A 138 -22.47 3.75 8.41
C LEU A 138 -23.45 4.05 7.26
N PRO A 139 -23.19 5.10 6.47
CA PRO A 139 -23.91 5.31 5.22
C PRO A 139 -23.83 4.08 4.30
N ALA A 140 -24.93 3.73 3.65
CA ALA A 140 -25.00 2.58 2.75
C ALA A 140 -23.89 2.60 1.67
N ALA A 141 -23.54 3.80 1.18
CA ALA A 141 -22.46 3.99 0.21
C ALA A 141 -21.05 3.65 0.74
N SER A 142 -20.84 3.64 2.07
CA SER A 142 -19.55 3.31 2.70
C SER A 142 -19.55 1.94 3.37
N ALA A 143 -20.72 1.31 3.53
CA ALA A 143 -20.87 0.10 4.30
C ALA A 143 -20.24 -1.13 3.62
N GLY A 144 -20.22 -1.19 2.28
CA GLY A 144 -19.58 -2.28 1.53
C GLY A 144 -18.07 -2.36 1.73
N GLU A 145 -17.40 -1.21 1.91
CA GLU A 145 -16.00 -1.12 2.27
C GLU A 145 -15.75 -1.61 3.71
N ALA A 146 -16.57 -1.17 4.65
CA ALA A 146 -16.48 -1.56 6.06
C ALA A 146 -16.78 -3.06 6.28
N ALA A 147 -17.62 -3.67 5.44
CA ALA A 147 -17.96 -5.10 5.48
C ALA A 147 -16.80 -6.04 5.10
N LEU A 148 -15.69 -5.52 4.56
CA LEU A 148 -14.47 -6.29 4.34
C LEU A 148 -13.77 -6.68 5.65
N VAL A 149 -14.07 -5.98 6.74
CA VAL A 149 -13.57 -6.31 8.07
C VAL A 149 -14.36 -7.50 8.60
N ARG A 150 -13.76 -8.70 8.59
CA ARG A 150 -14.40 -9.90 9.14
C ARG A 150 -14.79 -9.70 10.59
N ASP A 151 -15.89 -10.30 10.98
CA ASP A 151 -16.43 -10.25 12.35
C ASP A 151 -16.78 -8.83 12.85
N ALA A 152 -16.81 -7.81 11.98
CA ALA A 152 -17.34 -6.51 12.30
C ALA A 152 -18.86 -6.50 12.08
N GLU A 153 -19.61 -6.10 13.11
CA GLU A 153 -21.06 -5.91 13.01
C GLU A 153 -21.32 -4.52 12.40
N VAL A 154 -21.44 -4.46 11.06
CA VAL A 154 -21.64 -3.21 10.30
C VAL A 154 -23.07 -3.15 9.78
N TYR A 155 -23.72 -1.98 9.96
CA TYR A 155 -25.07 -1.71 9.47
C TYR A 155 -25.07 -0.62 8.40
N ALA A 156 -25.68 -0.91 7.26
CA ALA A 156 -25.81 0.01 6.13
C ALA A 156 -27.06 0.88 6.29
N ALA A 157 -26.87 2.19 6.47
CA ALA A 157 -27.96 3.13 6.68
C ALA A 157 -28.12 4.06 5.46
N PRO A 158 -29.31 4.12 4.82
CA PRO A 158 -29.59 5.05 3.73
C PRO A 158 -29.95 6.47 4.23
N SER A 159 -30.55 6.59 5.42
CA SER A 159 -31.04 7.85 5.92
C SER A 159 -31.14 7.88 7.46
N LEU A 160 -31.27 9.10 8.02
CA LEU A 160 -31.53 9.32 9.45
C LEU A 160 -32.78 8.56 9.92
N LEU A 161 -33.87 8.62 9.14
CA LEU A 161 -35.13 7.94 9.45
C LEU A 161 -34.94 6.42 9.57
N ALA A 162 -34.17 5.82 8.67
CA ALA A 162 -33.87 4.38 8.71
C ALA A 162 -33.09 3.96 9.96
N VAL A 163 -32.12 4.80 10.40
CA VAL A 163 -31.40 4.57 11.65
C VAL A 163 -32.32 4.67 12.86
N CYS A 164 -33.19 5.67 12.89
CA CYS A 164 -34.17 5.85 13.98
C CYS A 164 -35.16 4.66 14.02
N ALA A 165 -35.61 4.16 12.88
CA ALA A 165 -36.47 2.98 12.80
C ALA A 165 -35.77 1.71 13.35
N HIS A 166 -34.49 1.55 13.05
CA HIS A 166 -33.68 0.45 13.55
C HIS A 166 -33.52 0.50 15.08
N LEU A 167 -33.14 1.65 15.62
CA LEU A 167 -32.99 1.86 17.07
C LEU A 167 -34.32 1.70 17.84
N ALA A 168 -35.45 2.02 17.18
CA ALA A 168 -36.77 1.82 17.73
C ALA A 168 -37.30 0.37 17.57
N GLY A 169 -36.51 -0.54 16.97
CA GLY A 169 -36.91 -1.94 16.70
C GLY A 169 -38.00 -2.12 15.65
N ARG A 170 -38.35 -1.06 14.89
CA ARG A 170 -39.43 -1.08 13.87
C ARG A 170 -38.98 -1.73 12.55
N ALA A 171 -37.74 -1.46 12.13
CA ALA A 171 -37.15 -2.02 10.92
C ALA A 171 -35.64 -2.19 11.13
N ARG A 172 -35.10 -3.36 10.82
CA ARG A 172 -33.66 -3.59 10.93
C ARG A 172 -32.92 -3.04 9.72
N LEU A 173 -31.79 -2.38 9.97
CA LEU A 173 -30.84 -2.03 8.93
C LEU A 173 -30.22 -3.29 8.31
N ALA A 174 -29.89 -3.21 7.04
CA ALA A 174 -29.24 -4.31 6.32
C ALA A 174 -27.78 -4.48 6.79
N LEU A 175 -27.34 -5.73 6.93
CA LEU A 175 -25.92 -6.05 7.00
C LEU A 175 -25.40 -6.06 5.55
N PRO A 176 -24.43 -5.22 5.22
CA PRO A 176 -23.90 -5.17 3.86
C PRO A 176 -23.14 -6.46 3.54
N ALA A 177 -23.38 -7.03 2.35
CA ALA A 177 -22.50 -8.07 1.84
C ALA A 177 -21.12 -7.45 1.52
N PRO A 178 -20.01 -8.10 1.86
CA PRO A 178 -18.70 -7.66 1.40
C PRO A 178 -18.71 -7.60 -0.13
N SER A 179 -18.16 -6.53 -0.69
CA SER A 179 -18.02 -6.42 -2.13
C SER A 179 -17.29 -7.66 -2.64
N SER A 180 -17.91 -8.40 -3.58
CA SER A 180 -17.35 -9.65 -4.08
C SER A 180 -15.94 -9.42 -4.60
N SER A 181 -14.98 -10.21 -4.15
CA SER A 181 -13.62 -10.21 -4.64
C SER A 181 -13.65 -10.49 -6.15
N ALA A 182 -13.44 -9.47 -6.95
CA ALA A 182 -13.12 -9.66 -8.34
C ALA A 182 -11.87 -10.56 -8.41
N THR A 183 -11.91 -11.57 -9.23
CA THR A 183 -10.74 -12.39 -9.53
C THR A 183 -9.63 -11.47 -10.02
N CYS A 184 -8.50 -11.47 -9.30
CA CYS A 184 -7.31 -10.71 -9.64
C CYS A 184 -7.00 -10.89 -11.15
N ARG A 185 -7.33 -9.90 -11.97
CA ARG A 185 -6.97 -9.86 -13.38
C ARG A 185 -5.55 -9.34 -13.47
N ALA A 186 -4.57 -10.23 -13.42
CA ALA A 186 -3.23 -9.90 -13.86
C ALA A 186 -3.30 -9.55 -15.35
N THR A 187 -3.36 -8.25 -15.65
CA THR A 187 -3.41 -7.73 -17.04
C THR A 187 -2.06 -7.83 -17.74
N THR A 188 -0.98 -8.12 -17.01
CA THR A 188 0.39 -8.17 -17.51
C THR A 188 1.08 -9.44 -17.06
N ASP A 189 1.70 -10.17 -17.98
CA ASP A 189 2.44 -11.40 -17.70
C ASP A 189 3.94 -11.24 -18.01
N LEU A 190 4.80 -11.96 -17.26
CA LEU A 190 6.24 -11.96 -17.47
C LEU A 190 6.64 -12.58 -18.83
N SER A 191 5.80 -13.45 -19.37
CA SER A 191 5.97 -14.02 -20.70
C SER A 191 5.95 -13.00 -21.84
N ASP A 192 5.30 -11.83 -21.62
CA ASP A 192 5.30 -10.71 -22.58
C ASP A 192 6.70 -10.11 -22.77
N VAL A 193 7.58 -10.25 -21.77
CA VAL A 193 8.94 -9.74 -21.81
C VAL A 193 9.82 -10.72 -22.55
N ARG A 194 10.32 -10.34 -23.71
CA ARG A 194 11.25 -11.15 -24.51
C ARG A 194 12.67 -11.06 -23.96
N GLY A 195 13.42 -12.16 -23.98
CA GLY A 195 14.78 -12.21 -23.50
C GLY A 195 14.92 -11.76 -22.03
N GLN A 196 15.92 -10.92 -21.73
CA GLN A 196 16.17 -10.28 -20.43
C GLN A 196 16.24 -11.26 -19.25
N ALA A 197 16.84 -12.45 -19.44
CA ALA A 197 16.88 -13.53 -18.44
C ALA A 197 17.44 -13.06 -17.08
N HIS A 198 18.50 -12.26 -17.09
CA HIS A 198 19.13 -11.73 -15.87
C HIS A 198 18.19 -10.75 -15.13
N ALA A 199 17.48 -9.88 -15.86
CA ALA A 199 16.52 -8.95 -15.25
C ALA A 199 15.27 -9.69 -14.71
N LYS A 200 14.78 -10.72 -15.41
CA LYS A 200 13.70 -11.60 -14.92
C LYS A 200 14.10 -12.34 -13.64
N ARG A 201 15.34 -12.87 -13.58
CA ARG A 201 15.87 -13.52 -12.38
C ARG A 201 15.97 -12.55 -11.22
N ALA A 202 16.42 -11.32 -11.45
CA ALA A 202 16.45 -10.29 -10.42
C ALA A 202 15.05 -9.91 -9.91
N LEU A 203 14.04 -9.85 -10.80
CA LEU A 203 12.63 -9.66 -10.39
C LEU A 203 12.13 -10.81 -9.51
N GLU A 204 12.46 -12.06 -9.85
CA GLU A 204 12.11 -13.23 -9.04
C GLU A 204 12.73 -13.14 -7.62
N ILE A 205 14.03 -12.81 -7.55
CA ILE A 205 14.74 -12.63 -6.27
C ILE A 205 14.13 -11.46 -5.49
N ALA A 206 13.90 -10.33 -6.16
CA ALA A 206 13.27 -9.16 -5.55
C ALA A 206 11.88 -9.51 -5.01
N ALA A 207 11.05 -10.21 -5.81
CA ALA A 207 9.74 -10.68 -5.38
C ALA A 207 9.81 -11.62 -4.18
N ALA A 208 10.74 -12.58 -4.16
CA ALA A 208 10.86 -13.57 -3.09
C ALA A 208 11.32 -12.96 -1.77
N GLY A 209 12.34 -12.09 -1.81
CA GLY A 209 12.93 -11.51 -0.61
C GLY A 209 12.33 -10.18 -0.16
N GLY A 210 11.51 -9.53 -0.99
CA GLY A 210 11.04 -8.16 -0.74
C GLY A 210 12.12 -7.09 -0.97
N HIS A 211 13.11 -7.40 -1.85
CA HIS A 211 14.26 -6.55 -2.09
C HIS A 211 13.95 -5.36 -2.99
N SER A 212 14.60 -4.22 -2.73
CA SER A 212 14.59 -3.07 -3.62
C SER A 212 15.47 -3.32 -4.84
N LEU A 213 15.06 -2.79 -6.01
CA LEU A 213 15.67 -3.09 -7.31
C LEU A 213 15.86 -1.82 -8.14
N LEU A 214 17.05 -1.67 -8.74
CA LEU A 214 17.37 -0.62 -9.71
C LEU A 214 17.70 -1.24 -11.06
N PHE A 215 16.92 -0.87 -12.08
CA PHE A 215 17.23 -1.18 -13.47
C PHE A 215 18.03 -0.06 -14.12
N THR A 216 19.14 -0.41 -14.74
CA THR A 216 19.98 0.53 -15.51
C THR A 216 20.08 0.03 -16.96
N GLY A 217 19.89 0.90 -17.93
CA GLY A 217 20.02 0.50 -19.35
C GLY A 217 19.56 1.59 -20.31
N PRO A 218 19.85 1.46 -21.61
CA PRO A 218 19.44 2.41 -22.64
C PRO A 218 17.93 2.63 -22.70
N PRO A 219 17.44 3.72 -23.27
CA PRO A 219 16.01 3.92 -23.51
C PRO A 219 15.44 2.80 -24.41
N GLY A 220 14.18 2.42 -24.17
CA GLY A 220 13.50 1.39 -24.97
C GLY A 220 13.88 -0.07 -24.66
N THR A 221 14.70 -0.35 -23.63
CA THR A 221 15.12 -1.72 -23.27
C THR A 221 14.10 -2.50 -22.43
N GLY A 222 12.95 -1.89 -22.10
CA GLY A 222 11.87 -2.57 -21.37
C GLY A 222 11.94 -2.46 -19.84
N LYS A 223 12.72 -1.53 -19.28
CA LYS A 223 12.85 -1.33 -17.81
C LYS A 223 11.51 -1.13 -17.12
N SER A 224 10.69 -0.20 -17.61
CA SER A 224 9.35 0.09 -17.05
C SER A 224 8.39 -1.09 -17.27
N MET A 225 8.52 -1.80 -18.41
CA MET A 225 7.78 -3.02 -18.68
C MET A 225 8.10 -4.12 -17.66
N LEU A 226 9.36 -4.33 -17.31
CA LEU A 226 9.80 -5.28 -16.28
C LEU A 226 9.24 -4.89 -14.90
N ALA A 227 9.34 -3.62 -14.53
CA ALA A 227 8.83 -3.13 -13.24
C ALA A 227 7.32 -3.37 -13.08
N GLN A 228 6.52 -3.15 -14.12
CA GLN A 228 5.08 -3.38 -14.13
C GLN A 228 4.68 -4.85 -13.93
N ARG A 229 5.59 -5.81 -14.18
CA ARG A 229 5.32 -7.24 -13.97
C ARG A 229 5.60 -7.70 -12.55
N LEU A 230 6.32 -6.92 -11.73
CA LEU A 230 6.63 -7.33 -10.36
C LEU A 230 5.38 -7.66 -9.52
N PRO A 231 4.29 -6.88 -9.54
CA PRO A 231 3.07 -7.24 -8.79
C PRO A 231 2.51 -8.61 -9.16
N SER A 232 2.60 -9.03 -10.44
CA SER A 232 2.11 -10.34 -10.90
C SER A 232 2.93 -11.52 -10.38
N LEU A 233 4.18 -11.27 -9.93
CA LEU A 233 5.07 -12.26 -9.33
C LEU A 233 4.88 -12.40 -7.82
N LEU A 234 4.23 -11.42 -7.19
CA LEU A 234 3.99 -11.43 -5.74
C LEU A 234 2.76 -12.27 -5.40
N PRO A 235 2.74 -12.98 -4.26
CA PRO A 235 1.51 -13.58 -3.77
C PRO A 235 0.49 -12.48 -3.44
N PRO A 236 -0.82 -12.76 -3.50
CA PRO A 236 -1.84 -11.83 -3.06
C PRO A 236 -1.60 -11.43 -1.60
N LEU A 237 -2.15 -10.27 -1.21
CA LEU A 237 -2.10 -9.83 0.18
C LEU A 237 -2.80 -10.85 1.08
N ASP A 238 -2.22 -11.15 2.24
CA ASP A 238 -2.97 -11.81 3.30
C ASP A 238 -4.03 -10.84 3.86
N GLU A 239 -4.85 -11.31 4.79
CA GLU A 239 -5.99 -10.52 5.25
C GLU A 239 -5.56 -9.27 6.01
N ASP A 240 -4.55 -9.39 6.87
CA ASP A 240 -4.05 -8.26 7.65
C ASP A 240 -3.34 -7.23 6.75
N GLU A 241 -2.47 -7.70 5.83
CA GLU A 241 -1.84 -6.84 4.81
C GLU A 241 -2.90 -6.11 3.95
N ALA A 242 -3.99 -6.81 3.57
CA ALA A 242 -5.05 -6.24 2.75
C ALA A 242 -5.85 -5.18 3.52
N LEU A 243 -6.15 -5.42 4.80
CA LEU A 243 -6.84 -4.46 5.67
C LEU A 243 -6.00 -3.20 5.88
N GLU A 244 -4.69 -3.34 6.12
CA GLU A 244 -3.78 -2.21 6.29
C GLU A 244 -3.69 -1.37 5.01
N ALA A 245 -3.49 -2.00 3.85
CA ALA A 245 -3.41 -1.31 2.56
C ALA A 245 -4.75 -0.62 2.21
N ALA A 246 -5.87 -1.29 2.42
CA ALA A 246 -7.19 -0.75 2.19
C ALA A 246 -7.52 0.42 3.13
N ALA A 247 -7.11 0.36 4.41
CA ALA A 247 -7.30 1.46 5.36
C ALA A 247 -6.58 2.73 4.91
N VAL A 248 -5.34 2.61 4.41
CA VAL A 248 -4.60 3.74 3.82
C VAL A 248 -5.31 4.30 2.60
N ALA A 249 -5.77 3.43 1.69
CA ALA A 249 -6.49 3.84 0.48
C ALA A 249 -7.83 4.51 0.80
N SER A 250 -8.56 4.01 1.79
CA SER A 250 -9.83 4.53 2.27
C SER A 250 -9.69 5.95 2.83
N ILE A 251 -8.69 6.19 3.67
CA ILE A 251 -8.38 7.52 4.23
C ILE A 251 -8.02 8.51 3.12
N ALA A 252 -7.30 8.05 2.10
CA ALA A 252 -7.01 8.85 0.91
C ALA A 252 -8.22 9.08 0.00
N GLY A 253 -9.35 8.40 0.22
CA GLY A 253 -10.52 8.39 -0.66
C GLY A 253 -10.25 7.71 -2.01
N ARG A 254 -9.34 6.74 -2.03
CA ARG A 254 -8.87 6.01 -3.25
C ARG A 254 -9.09 4.49 -3.14
N PHE A 255 -9.87 4.06 -2.16
CA PHE A 255 -10.20 2.65 -2.04
C PHE A 255 -11.18 2.24 -3.14
N VAL A 256 -10.89 1.14 -3.80
CA VAL A 256 -11.69 0.53 -4.87
C VAL A 256 -11.90 -0.94 -4.48
N PRO A 257 -13.13 -1.37 -4.20
CA PRO A 257 -13.40 -2.73 -3.71
C PRO A 257 -12.93 -3.84 -4.64
N GLU A 258 -12.92 -3.60 -5.95
CA GLU A 258 -12.46 -4.54 -6.98
C GLU A 258 -10.98 -4.88 -6.87
N HIS A 259 -10.18 -4.00 -6.22
CA HIS A 259 -8.75 -4.20 -5.96
C HIS A 259 -8.46 -4.80 -4.57
N TRP A 260 -9.49 -5.31 -3.89
CA TRP A 260 -9.32 -5.99 -2.62
C TRP A 260 -8.33 -7.16 -2.72
N ARG A 261 -7.31 -7.18 -1.83
CA ARG A 261 -6.20 -8.14 -1.81
C ARG A 261 -5.21 -8.07 -2.99
N GLU A 262 -5.37 -7.13 -3.91
CA GLU A 262 -4.34 -6.85 -4.91
C GLU A 262 -3.20 -6.04 -4.27
N ARG A 263 -1.96 -6.34 -4.68
CA ARG A 263 -0.81 -5.54 -4.23
C ARG A 263 -0.79 -4.19 -4.93
N PRO A 264 -0.81 -3.08 -4.18
CA PRO A 264 -0.75 -1.76 -4.77
C PRO A 264 0.48 -1.58 -5.67
N TYR A 265 0.29 -1.01 -6.85
CA TYR A 265 1.37 -0.57 -7.72
C TYR A 265 1.24 0.94 -7.94
N ARG A 266 2.24 1.68 -7.47
CA ARG A 266 2.26 3.14 -7.56
C ARG A 266 3.45 3.58 -8.41
N ALA A 267 3.19 4.35 -9.45
CA ALA A 267 4.19 4.86 -10.39
C ALA A 267 4.00 6.37 -10.58
N PRO A 268 4.36 7.20 -9.60
CA PRO A 268 4.23 8.64 -9.73
C PRO A 268 5.22 9.17 -10.78
N HIS A 269 4.82 10.25 -11.46
CA HIS A 269 5.67 10.92 -12.44
C HIS A 269 6.86 11.62 -11.75
N HIS A 270 8.02 11.72 -12.39
CA HIS A 270 9.23 12.32 -11.80
C HIS A 270 9.08 13.81 -11.43
N THR A 271 8.05 14.50 -11.95
CA THR A 271 7.70 15.88 -11.55
C THR A 271 6.88 15.98 -10.27
N ALA A 272 6.54 14.85 -9.64
CA ALA A 272 5.77 14.85 -8.41
C ALA A 272 6.52 15.54 -7.27
N SER A 273 5.82 16.37 -6.50
CA SER A 273 6.39 17.06 -5.34
C SER A 273 6.65 16.12 -4.16
N ALA A 274 7.52 16.53 -3.22
CA ALA A 274 7.73 15.80 -1.97
C ALA A 274 6.41 15.56 -1.20
N VAL A 275 5.49 16.53 -1.23
CA VAL A 275 4.16 16.41 -0.60
C VAL A 275 3.31 15.35 -1.29
N ALA A 276 3.40 15.21 -2.61
CA ALA A 276 2.68 14.15 -3.32
C ALA A 276 3.21 12.76 -2.96
N LEU A 277 4.53 12.63 -2.75
CA LEU A 277 5.13 11.36 -2.35
C LEU A 277 4.86 11.00 -0.89
N VAL A 278 5.16 11.90 0.03
CA VAL A 278 5.09 11.67 1.48
C VAL A 278 3.66 11.78 1.99
N GLY A 279 2.92 12.72 1.40
CA GLY A 279 1.66 13.18 1.93
C GLY A 279 1.80 14.53 2.63
N GLY A 280 0.71 15.10 3.07
CA GLY A 280 0.69 16.40 3.71
C GLY A 280 -0.65 17.10 3.56
N GLY A 281 -0.63 18.42 3.69
CA GLY A 281 -1.80 19.29 3.72
C GLY A 281 -2.02 19.85 5.13
N SER A 282 -3.04 20.69 5.29
CA SER A 282 -3.52 21.14 6.61
C SER A 282 -4.10 19.97 7.41
N ASP A 283 -4.75 19.06 6.71
CA ASP A 283 -5.15 17.72 7.15
C ASP A 283 -4.17 16.71 6.53
N PRO A 284 -3.27 16.08 7.32
CA PRO A 284 -2.27 15.18 6.79
C PRO A 284 -2.90 13.96 6.12
N ARG A 285 -2.73 13.85 4.79
CA ARG A 285 -3.19 12.71 3.99
C ARG A 285 -2.00 11.86 3.55
N PRO A 286 -2.20 10.53 3.40
CA PRO A 286 -1.14 9.67 2.91
C PRO A 286 -0.77 10.01 1.45
N GLY A 287 0.54 10.03 1.16
CA GLY A 287 1.07 10.20 -0.19
C GLY A 287 1.28 8.88 -0.92
N GLU A 288 1.92 8.94 -2.10
CA GLU A 288 2.14 7.79 -2.97
C GLU A 288 2.97 6.68 -2.31
N ILE A 289 3.88 7.03 -1.39
CA ILE A 289 4.68 6.06 -0.64
C ILE A 289 3.79 5.22 0.28
N SER A 290 2.89 5.86 1.04
CA SER A 290 1.94 5.14 1.91
C SER A 290 0.88 4.40 1.10
N LEU A 291 0.44 4.94 -0.04
CA LEU A 291 -0.46 4.26 -0.96
C LEU A 291 0.15 3.01 -1.63
N ALA A 292 1.49 2.90 -1.62
CA ALA A 292 2.21 1.71 -2.05
C ALA A 292 2.41 0.67 -0.93
N HIS A 293 1.81 0.88 0.25
CA HIS A 293 1.97 -0.02 1.40
C HIS A 293 1.63 -1.46 1.06
N HIS A 294 2.49 -2.41 1.44
CA HIS A 294 2.48 -3.83 1.06
C HIS A 294 2.53 -4.12 -0.44
N GLY A 295 2.81 -3.09 -1.25
CA GLY A 295 2.90 -3.16 -2.70
C GLY A 295 4.24 -2.70 -3.24
N VAL A 296 4.20 -2.09 -4.42
CA VAL A 296 5.37 -1.65 -5.19
C VAL A 296 5.29 -0.15 -5.47
N LEU A 297 6.36 0.56 -5.15
CA LEU A 297 6.59 1.93 -5.60
C LEU A 297 7.61 1.90 -6.74
N PHE A 298 7.19 2.31 -7.93
CA PHE A 298 8.05 2.40 -9.10
C PHE A 298 8.43 3.85 -9.39
N LEU A 299 9.74 4.12 -9.46
CA LEU A 299 10.28 5.43 -9.83
C LEU A 299 11.06 5.31 -11.12
N ASP A 300 10.45 5.75 -12.22
CA ASP A 300 11.13 5.83 -13.51
C ASP A 300 12.02 7.07 -13.58
N GLU A 301 13.04 7.03 -14.45
CA GLU A 301 13.97 8.13 -14.68
C GLU A 301 14.57 8.69 -13.37
N LEU A 302 15.02 7.81 -12.48
CA LEU A 302 15.43 8.16 -11.11
C LEU A 302 16.33 9.40 -11.00
N PRO A 303 17.33 9.67 -11.87
CA PRO A 303 18.16 10.89 -11.81
C PRO A 303 17.43 12.17 -12.22
N GLU A 304 16.23 12.10 -12.81
CA GLU A 304 15.46 13.29 -13.21
C GLU A 304 14.56 13.81 -12.08
N TRP A 305 14.43 13.06 -11.00
CA TRP A 305 13.72 13.49 -9.81
C TRP A 305 14.51 14.58 -9.06
N ASP A 306 13.79 15.51 -8.45
CA ASP A 306 14.42 16.46 -7.53
C ASP A 306 15.10 15.69 -6.39
N ARG A 307 16.35 16.07 -6.08
CA ARG A 307 17.16 15.41 -5.06
C ARG A 307 16.49 15.42 -3.68
N ARG A 308 15.82 16.54 -3.33
CA ARG A 308 15.10 16.66 -2.05
C ARG A 308 13.94 15.69 -1.97
N VAL A 309 13.28 15.43 -3.11
CA VAL A 309 12.17 14.47 -3.20
C VAL A 309 12.68 13.04 -3.03
N LEU A 310 13.85 12.70 -3.58
CA LEU A 310 14.45 11.37 -3.38
C LEU A 310 14.93 11.13 -1.94
N GLU A 311 15.42 12.17 -1.25
CA GLU A 311 15.90 12.03 0.13
C GLU A 311 14.78 11.64 1.12
N VAL A 312 13.51 11.99 0.84
CA VAL A 312 12.39 11.62 1.72
C VAL A 312 12.09 10.11 1.74
N LEU A 313 12.60 9.36 0.73
CA LEU A 313 12.46 7.90 0.68
C LEU A 313 13.33 7.17 1.71
N ARG A 314 14.38 7.83 2.23
CA ARG A 314 15.38 7.18 3.08
C ARG A 314 14.79 6.66 4.39
N GLU A 315 13.93 7.44 5.02
CA GLU A 315 13.29 7.06 6.27
C GLU A 315 12.33 5.87 6.08
N PRO A 316 11.35 5.92 5.17
CA PRO A 316 10.39 4.81 5.02
C PRO A 316 11.02 3.51 4.49
N LEU A 317 12.12 3.58 3.74
CA LEU A 317 12.86 2.37 3.32
C LEU A 317 13.52 1.64 4.49
N GLU A 318 13.82 2.33 5.60
CA GLU A 318 14.42 1.73 6.80
C GLU A 318 13.37 1.42 7.86
N SER A 319 12.51 2.39 8.19
CA SER A 319 11.53 2.29 9.27
C SER A 319 10.22 1.58 8.86
N GLY A 320 9.87 1.64 7.57
CA GLY A 320 8.57 1.17 7.07
C GLY A 320 7.40 2.08 7.44
N VAL A 321 7.68 3.30 7.90
CA VAL A 321 6.68 4.30 8.28
C VAL A 321 7.09 5.69 7.79
N ILE A 322 6.11 6.57 7.65
CA ILE A 322 6.30 8.00 7.35
C ILE A 322 5.73 8.81 8.50
N HIS A 323 6.50 9.77 8.97
CA HIS A 323 6.06 10.77 9.94
C HIS A 323 5.80 12.09 9.23
N ILE A 324 4.55 12.57 9.28
CA ILE A 324 4.17 13.89 8.80
C ILE A 324 4.00 14.79 10.02
N SER A 325 4.94 15.70 10.22
CA SER A 325 4.90 16.69 11.28
C SER A 325 4.56 18.07 10.71
N ARG A 326 3.51 18.69 11.21
CA ARG A 326 3.10 20.07 10.92
C ARG A 326 2.90 20.82 12.24
N ALA A 327 2.90 22.14 12.19
CA ALA A 327 2.81 22.97 13.40
C ALA A 327 1.63 22.60 14.33
N ALA A 328 0.54 22.09 13.76
CA ALA A 328 -0.67 21.75 14.50
C ALA A 328 -0.96 20.24 14.57
N ARG A 329 -0.19 19.37 13.89
CA ARG A 329 -0.48 17.93 13.76
C ARG A 329 0.75 17.09 13.51
N GLN A 330 0.77 15.92 14.14
CA GLN A 330 1.65 14.83 13.78
C GLN A 330 0.77 13.64 13.37
N SER A 331 1.10 13.03 12.24
CA SER A 331 0.45 11.81 11.76
C SER A 331 1.49 10.82 11.30
N GLN A 332 1.25 9.55 11.59
CA GLN A 332 2.08 8.46 11.15
C GLN A 332 1.30 7.61 10.15
N PHE A 333 1.93 7.30 9.01
CA PHE A 333 1.35 6.41 8.01
C PHE A 333 2.28 5.24 7.76
N PRO A 334 1.75 4.03 7.59
CA PRO A 334 2.56 2.88 7.22
C PRO A 334 3.10 3.06 5.79
N ALA A 335 4.31 2.57 5.57
CA ALA A 335 5.04 2.75 4.32
C ALA A 335 5.94 1.54 4.01
N GLN A 336 5.41 0.34 4.19
CA GLN A 336 6.11 -0.91 3.91
C GLN A 336 5.93 -1.28 2.44
N PHE A 337 6.70 -0.66 1.57
CA PHE A 337 6.66 -0.90 0.13
C PHE A 337 7.95 -1.55 -0.38
N GLN A 338 7.90 -2.11 -1.57
CA GLN A 338 9.07 -2.55 -2.32
C GLN A 338 9.42 -1.49 -3.35
N LEU A 339 10.63 -0.92 -3.27
CA LEU A 339 11.10 0.09 -4.23
C LEU A 339 11.62 -0.61 -5.48
N VAL A 340 11.09 -0.22 -6.63
CA VAL A 340 11.69 -0.49 -7.95
C VAL A 340 12.01 0.85 -8.58
N ALA A 341 13.20 0.98 -9.12
CA ALA A 341 13.62 2.20 -9.81
C ALA A 341 14.21 1.87 -11.17
N ALA A 342 14.14 2.81 -12.10
CA ALA A 342 14.79 2.69 -13.39
C ALA A 342 15.58 3.96 -13.71
N MET A 343 16.72 3.80 -14.37
CA MET A 343 17.53 4.91 -14.86
C MET A 343 18.22 4.57 -16.17
N ASN A 344 18.62 5.60 -16.89
CA ASN A 344 19.52 5.47 -18.01
C ASN A 344 20.99 5.43 -17.54
N PRO A 345 21.92 4.86 -18.30
CA PRO A 345 23.32 4.75 -17.87
C PRO A 345 24.08 6.09 -17.89
N CYS A 346 23.57 7.07 -18.62
CA CYS A 346 24.08 8.46 -18.71
C CYS A 346 22.97 9.41 -19.17
N ALA A 347 23.27 10.71 -19.19
CA ALA A 347 22.30 11.75 -19.57
C ALA A 347 21.77 11.64 -21.02
N CYS A 348 22.53 11.09 -21.97
CA CYS A 348 22.03 10.81 -23.33
C CYS A 348 21.38 9.43 -23.46
N GLY A 349 21.53 8.57 -22.46
CA GLY A 349 20.95 7.22 -22.41
C GLY A 349 21.74 6.12 -23.13
N TRP A 350 22.79 6.43 -23.89
CA TRP A 350 23.42 5.49 -24.82
C TRP A 350 24.80 4.97 -24.38
N LEU A 351 25.23 5.22 -23.16
CA LEU A 351 26.51 4.72 -22.65
C LEU A 351 26.51 3.17 -22.67
N GLY A 352 27.56 2.59 -23.26
CA GLY A 352 27.69 1.13 -23.42
C GLY A 352 26.82 0.49 -24.49
N HIS A 353 26.05 1.26 -25.26
CA HIS A 353 25.25 0.74 -26.36
C HIS A 353 26.13 0.48 -27.60
N ALA A 354 25.90 -0.66 -28.29
CA ALA A 354 26.68 -1.08 -29.46
C ALA A 354 26.67 -0.08 -30.64
N SER A 355 25.67 0.82 -30.69
CA SER A 355 25.57 1.84 -31.74
C SER A 355 26.61 2.97 -31.66
N GLY A 356 27.39 3.07 -30.58
CA GLY A 356 28.38 4.14 -30.40
C GLY A 356 27.77 5.56 -30.24
N ARG A 357 26.45 5.71 -30.06
CA ARG A 357 25.74 7.00 -30.01
C ARG A 357 26.04 7.84 -28.78
N CYS A 358 26.75 7.30 -27.78
CA CYS A 358 27.06 8.04 -26.58
C CYS A 358 28.19 9.05 -26.83
N HIS A 359 27.90 10.34 -26.62
CA HIS A 359 28.87 11.43 -26.68
C HIS A 359 29.05 12.13 -25.32
N CYS A 360 28.69 11.46 -24.22
CA CYS A 360 28.85 12.02 -22.89
C CYS A 360 30.30 11.92 -22.42
N THR A 361 30.84 13.04 -21.97
CA THR A 361 32.14 13.04 -21.28
C THR A 361 32.05 12.35 -19.92
N PRO A 362 33.17 11.83 -19.36
CA PRO A 362 33.18 11.23 -18.03
C PRO A 362 32.58 12.15 -16.95
N ASP A 363 32.87 13.45 -16.99
CA ASP A 363 32.32 14.43 -16.05
C ASP A 363 30.78 14.57 -16.17
N ARG A 364 30.26 14.53 -17.40
CA ARG A 364 28.82 14.59 -17.62
C ARG A 364 28.12 13.33 -17.10
N ILE A 365 28.74 12.16 -17.25
CA ILE A 365 28.25 10.89 -16.71
C ILE A 365 28.26 10.96 -15.19
N ALA A 366 29.38 11.35 -14.57
CA ALA A 366 29.53 11.48 -13.13
C ALA A 366 28.49 12.45 -12.55
N ARG A 367 28.31 13.63 -13.17
CA ARG A 367 27.30 14.62 -12.75
C ARG A 367 25.87 14.07 -12.85
N TYR A 368 25.54 13.32 -13.89
CA TYR A 368 24.23 12.69 -14.03
C TYR A 368 23.95 11.68 -12.92
N ARG A 369 24.92 10.82 -12.63
CA ARG A 369 24.80 9.79 -11.59
C ARG A 369 24.81 10.36 -10.18
N SER A 370 25.56 11.44 -9.93
CA SER A 370 25.62 12.12 -8.61
C SER A 370 24.31 12.81 -8.20
N ARG A 371 23.32 12.91 -9.10
CA ARG A 371 21.97 13.36 -8.73
C ARG A 371 21.31 12.41 -7.73
N ILE A 372 21.65 11.13 -7.78
CA ILE A 372 21.21 10.14 -6.79
C ILE A 372 22.26 10.10 -5.68
N SER A 373 21.83 10.30 -4.43
CA SER A 373 22.76 10.26 -3.31
C SER A 373 23.26 8.84 -3.04
N GLY A 374 24.53 8.72 -2.64
CA GLY A 374 25.11 7.45 -2.19
C GLY A 374 24.27 6.76 -1.10
N PRO A 375 23.82 7.50 -0.06
CA PRO A 375 22.95 6.93 0.97
C PRO A 375 21.61 6.34 0.45
N LEU A 376 21.04 6.84 -0.64
CA LEU A 376 19.85 6.25 -1.25
C LEU A 376 20.22 4.98 -2.05
N LEU A 377 21.31 5.03 -2.85
CA LEU A 377 21.82 3.86 -3.57
C LEU A 377 22.19 2.72 -2.61
N ASP A 378 22.80 3.05 -1.49
CA ASP A 378 23.09 2.08 -0.42
C ASP A 378 21.84 1.36 0.11
N ARG A 379 20.63 1.89 -0.12
CA ARG A 379 19.35 1.27 0.30
C ARG A 379 18.71 0.41 -0.78
N ILE A 380 19.28 0.39 -1.98
CA ILE A 380 18.84 -0.49 -3.06
C ILE A 380 19.61 -1.81 -2.97
N ASP A 381 18.91 -2.93 -2.91
CA ASP A 381 19.52 -4.25 -2.68
C ASP A 381 20.11 -4.85 -3.96
N LEU A 382 19.42 -4.68 -5.09
CA LEU A 382 19.77 -5.26 -6.39
C LEU A 382 19.93 -4.17 -7.43
N THR A 383 21.03 -4.20 -8.18
CA THR A 383 21.22 -3.33 -9.35
C THR A 383 21.47 -4.21 -10.58
N VAL A 384 20.68 -3.98 -11.63
CA VAL A 384 20.64 -4.84 -12.82
C VAL A 384 20.75 -4.02 -14.08
N GLU A 385 21.65 -4.43 -14.97
CA GLU A 385 21.71 -3.89 -16.31
C GLU A 385 20.70 -4.58 -17.24
N VAL A 386 19.94 -3.77 -17.96
CA VAL A 386 18.96 -4.20 -18.95
C VAL A 386 19.46 -3.81 -20.33
N PRO A 387 20.20 -4.70 -21.03
CA PRO A 387 20.78 -4.39 -22.32
C PRO A 387 19.71 -4.27 -23.41
N SER A 388 20.05 -3.60 -24.50
CA SER A 388 19.22 -3.62 -25.70
C SER A 388 19.20 -5.02 -26.33
N LEU A 389 18.02 -5.45 -26.76
CA LEU A 389 17.85 -6.72 -27.46
C LEU A 389 18.20 -6.53 -28.93
N SER A 390 18.79 -7.56 -29.55
CA SER A 390 18.99 -7.60 -31.02
C SER A 390 17.63 -7.71 -31.73
N ALA A 391 17.58 -7.27 -32.99
CA ALA A 391 16.39 -7.41 -33.82
C ALA A 391 15.93 -8.86 -33.94
N GLU A 392 16.88 -9.80 -33.98
CA GLU A 392 16.63 -11.25 -34.02
C GLU A 392 15.96 -11.75 -32.73
N ALA A 393 16.43 -11.29 -31.57
CA ALA A 393 15.82 -11.62 -30.26
C ALA A 393 14.41 -11.06 -30.10
N LEU A 394 14.12 -9.92 -30.74
CA LEU A 394 12.78 -9.31 -30.77
C LEU A 394 11.87 -10.02 -31.79
N ALA A 395 12.39 -10.48 -32.92
CA ALA A 395 11.62 -11.14 -33.96
C ALA A 395 11.33 -12.63 -33.67
N ALA A 396 12.08 -13.25 -32.74
CA ALA A 396 11.86 -14.65 -32.39
C ALA A 396 10.40 -14.87 -31.96
N PRO A 397 9.63 -15.76 -32.64
CA PRO A 397 8.24 -15.99 -32.27
C PRO A 397 8.17 -16.51 -30.82
N ALA A 398 7.21 -16.04 -30.05
CA ALA A 398 6.83 -16.69 -28.81
C ALA A 398 6.32 -18.08 -29.21
N LEU A 399 7.14 -19.10 -29.05
CA LEU A 399 6.79 -20.46 -29.40
C LEU A 399 5.68 -20.92 -28.44
N THR A 400 4.44 -20.74 -28.87
CA THR A 400 3.29 -21.42 -28.30
C THR A 400 3.48 -22.91 -28.46
N ALA A 401 3.38 -23.64 -27.36
CA ALA A 401 3.48 -25.08 -27.31
C ALA A 401 2.50 -25.77 -28.27
N THR A 402 2.95 -26.94 -28.78
CA THR A 402 2.17 -27.98 -29.45
C THR A 402 1.71 -27.70 -30.88
N ARG A 403 2.63 -27.82 -31.81
CA ARG A 403 2.28 -28.33 -33.14
C ARG A 403 2.27 -29.86 -33.07
N ARG A 404 1.08 -30.46 -32.99
CA ARG A 404 0.92 -31.90 -33.28
C ARG A 404 1.23 -32.11 -34.74
N VAL A 405 2.38 -32.70 -35.06
CA VAL A 405 2.66 -33.21 -36.36
C VAL A 405 2.04 -34.61 -36.42
N ARG A 406 1.05 -34.82 -37.28
CA ARG A 406 0.60 -36.13 -37.68
C ARG A 406 1.54 -36.63 -38.77
N ASP A 407 2.18 -37.73 -38.49
CA ASP A 407 2.89 -38.49 -39.53
C ASP A 407 1.87 -39.20 -40.43
N SER A 408 2.24 -39.39 -41.66
CA SER A 408 1.41 -40.04 -42.68
C SER A 408 1.04 -41.51 -42.40
N GLU A 409 1.42 -42.06 -41.23
CA GLU A 409 1.18 -43.45 -40.83
C GLU A 409 0.57 -43.57 -39.42
N GLY A 410 0.01 -42.51 -38.83
CA GLY A 410 -0.83 -42.63 -37.61
C GLY A 410 -0.08 -42.88 -36.30
N GLY A 411 1.25 -42.79 -36.25
CA GLY A 411 2.06 -42.96 -35.03
C GLY A 411 2.38 -41.62 -34.36
N VAL A 412 2.26 -41.55 -33.03
CA VAL A 412 2.68 -40.41 -32.24
C VAL A 412 4.13 -40.60 -31.84
N ALA A 413 5.06 -40.06 -32.63
CA ALA A 413 6.46 -40.02 -32.25
C ALA A 413 6.74 -38.74 -31.47
N LEU A 414 7.21 -38.87 -30.22
CA LEU A 414 7.80 -37.80 -29.43
C LEU A 414 9.20 -37.49 -29.98
N ALA A 415 9.32 -36.52 -30.87
CA ALA A 415 10.60 -36.00 -31.24
C ALA A 415 11.11 -35.08 -30.13
N GLU A 416 12.10 -35.54 -29.37
CA GLU A 416 12.92 -34.70 -28.49
C GLU A 416 13.67 -33.66 -29.35
N LYS A 417 13.10 -32.45 -29.46
CA LYS A 417 13.84 -31.27 -29.88
C LYS A 417 14.36 -30.54 -28.62
N PRO A 418 15.58 -29.94 -28.72
CA PRO A 418 16.15 -29.23 -27.57
C PRO A 418 15.15 -28.23 -27.01
N ALA A 419 15.01 -28.23 -25.70
CA ALA A 419 14.10 -27.38 -24.96
C ALA A 419 14.35 -25.90 -25.32
N THR A 420 13.63 -25.39 -26.30
CA THR A 420 13.50 -23.95 -26.51
C THR A 420 12.77 -23.43 -25.28
N LEU A 421 13.46 -22.62 -24.49
CA LEU A 421 12.95 -21.96 -23.29
C LEU A 421 11.64 -21.25 -23.63
N SER A 422 10.53 -21.89 -23.32
CA SER A 422 9.20 -21.27 -23.35
C SER A 422 9.27 -20.04 -22.45
N ALA A 423 8.71 -18.92 -22.93
CA ALA A 423 8.66 -17.70 -22.14
C ALA A 423 7.94 -18.00 -20.81
N GLU A 424 8.67 -17.89 -19.70
CA GLU A 424 8.19 -18.28 -18.39
C GLU A 424 7.06 -17.34 -17.93
N SER A 425 5.92 -17.92 -17.53
CA SER A 425 4.74 -17.15 -17.11
C SER A 425 4.92 -16.57 -15.69
N SER A 426 4.26 -15.44 -15.42
CA SER A 426 4.17 -14.88 -14.08
C SER A 426 3.65 -15.88 -13.04
N ALA A 427 2.73 -16.77 -13.42
CA ALA A 427 2.17 -17.78 -12.53
C ALA A 427 3.23 -18.80 -12.06
N ALA A 428 4.09 -19.27 -12.97
CA ALA A 428 5.17 -20.22 -12.65
C ALA A 428 6.19 -19.58 -11.69
N VAL A 429 6.61 -18.34 -11.96
CA VAL A 429 7.53 -17.59 -11.09
C VAL A 429 6.89 -17.32 -9.73
N ARG A 430 5.62 -16.88 -9.71
CA ARG A 430 4.89 -16.64 -8.46
C ARG A 430 4.79 -17.86 -7.57
N ALA A 431 4.63 -19.05 -8.14
CA ALA A 431 4.61 -20.29 -7.37
C ALA A 431 5.93 -20.49 -6.59
N ARG A 432 7.10 -20.31 -7.25
CA ARG A 432 8.42 -20.39 -6.59
C ARG A 432 8.62 -19.28 -5.56
N VAL A 433 8.22 -18.07 -5.90
CA VAL A 433 8.26 -16.91 -4.99
C VAL A 433 7.43 -17.17 -3.73
N THR A 434 6.23 -17.74 -3.88
CA THR A 434 5.36 -18.07 -2.75
C THR A 434 6.02 -19.08 -1.81
N VAL A 435 6.62 -20.14 -2.35
CA VAL A 435 7.34 -21.14 -1.55
C VAL A 435 8.54 -20.53 -0.81
N ALA A 436 9.34 -19.69 -1.49
CA ALA A 436 10.48 -19.02 -0.87
C ALA A 436 10.04 -18.05 0.24
N ARG A 437 8.96 -17.31 0.03
CA ARG A 437 8.37 -16.41 1.05
C ARG A 437 7.84 -17.19 2.26
N SER A 438 7.18 -18.34 2.05
CA SER A 438 6.71 -19.19 3.16
C SER A 438 7.88 -19.65 4.02
N ARG A 439 8.97 -20.14 3.42
CA ARG A 439 10.20 -20.52 4.13
C ARG A 439 10.77 -19.37 4.98
N ALA A 440 10.81 -18.15 4.43
CA ALA A 440 11.27 -16.98 5.16
C ALA A 440 10.32 -16.62 6.32
N ARG A 441 9.01 -16.68 6.09
CA ARG A 441 7.99 -16.43 7.15
C ARG A 441 8.05 -17.46 8.27
N GLU A 442 8.16 -18.73 7.95
CA GLU A 442 8.27 -19.82 8.93
C GLU A 442 9.55 -19.68 9.78
N ARG A 443 10.68 -19.31 9.15
CA ARG A 443 11.97 -19.16 9.84
C ARG A 443 12.03 -17.92 10.74
N GLN A 444 11.49 -16.76 10.31
CA GLN A 444 11.74 -15.46 10.91
C GLN A 444 10.56 -14.49 10.95
N GLY A 445 9.36 -14.89 10.51
CA GLY A 445 8.13 -14.08 10.55
C GLY A 445 8.05 -12.92 9.55
N LYS A 446 9.09 -12.70 8.71
CA LYS A 446 9.17 -11.54 7.79
C LYS A 446 10.03 -11.81 6.55
N PRO A 447 9.94 -10.99 5.48
CA PRO A 447 10.80 -11.10 4.31
C PRO A 447 12.29 -10.88 4.63
N ASN A 448 13.17 -11.52 3.87
CA ASN A 448 14.62 -11.45 4.07
C ASN A 448 15.19 -10.01 4.00
N ALA A 449 14.65 -9.15 3.13
CA ALA A 449 15.06 -7.76 3.03
C ALA A 449 14.89 -6.97 4.35
N ARG A 450 13.99 -7.40 5.24
CA ARG A 450 13.67 -6.74 6.52
C ARG A 450 14.43 -7.30 7.73
N LEU A 451 15.36 -8.22 7.53
CA LEU A 451 16.20 -8.73 8.61
C LEU A 451 17.03 -7.60 9.23
N GLN A 452 17.01 -7.53 10.55
CA GLN A 452 17.85 -6.64 11.33
C GLN A 452 19.26 -7.21 11.48
N PRO A 453 20.29 -6.41 11.83
CA PRO A 453 21.67 -6.90 11.94
C PRO A 453 21.84 -8.16 12.79
N ALA A 454 21.21 -8.24 13.96
CA ALA A 454 21.27 -9.42 14.82
C ALA A 454 20.64 -10.67 14.16
N GLU A 455 19.57 -10.48 13.40
CA GLU A 455 18.89 -11.57 12.69
C GLU A 455 19.70 -12.04 11.46
N ILE A 456 20.44 -11.14 10.81
CA ILE A 456 21.36 -11.52 9.72
C ILE A 456 22.41 -12.50 10.25
N VAL A 457 22.98 -12.24 11.42
CA VAL A 457 23.95 -13.15 12.07
C VAL A 457 23.31 -14.52 12.36
N ALA A 458 22.04 -14.55 12.75
CA ALA A 458 21.33 -15.78 13.07
C ALA A 458 20.95 -16.60 11.81
N TYR A 459 20.39 -15.92 10.79
CA TYR A 459 19.71 -16.59 9.66
C TYR A 459 20.50 -16.59 8.34
N CYS A 460 21.57 -15.79 8.23
CA CYS A 460 22.38 -15.67 7.01
C CYS A 460 23.82 -16.18 7.22
N ARG A 461 24.01 -17.24 8.00
CA ARG A 461 25.34 -17.82 8.24
C ARG A 461 25.91 -18.39 6.95
N LEU A 462 27.18 -18.11 6.71
CA LEU A 462 27.97 -18.66 5.61
C LEU A 462 28.88 -19.77 6.11
N ASP A 463 29.31 -20.63 5.20
CA ASP A 463 30.47 -21.48 5.42
C ASP A 463 31.79 -20.70 5.20
N GLY A 464 32.93 -21.24 5.57
CA GLY A 464 34.23 -20.57 5.45
C GLY A 464 34.59 -20.19 4.01
N ALA A 465 34.12 -20.94 3.00
CA ALA A 465 34.34 -20.62 1.59
C ALA A 465 33.48 -19.42 1.15
N GLY A 466 32.21 -19.37 1.60
CA GLY A 466 31.31 -18.25 1.36
C GLY A 466 31.80 -16.96 2.03
N GLU A 467 32.30 -17.05 3.28
CA GLU A 467 32.88 -15.92 4.00
C GLU A 467 34.11 -15.37 3.27
N SER A 468 35.02 -16.24 2.84
CA SER A 468 36.21 -15.84 2.08
C SER A 468 35.86 -15.17 0.77
N MET A 469 34.87 -15.70 0.02
CA MET A 469 34.40 -15.11 -1.24
C MET A 469 33.82 -13.72 -1.01
N LEU A 470 32.96 -13.55 0.01
CA LEU A 470 32.34 -12.27 0.32
C LEU A 470 33.36 -11.23 0.79
N ALA A 471 34.35 -11.63 1.61
CA ALA A 471 35.45 -10.78 2.05
C ALA A 471 36.31 -10.31 0.87
N GLN A 472 36.65 -11.20 -0.08
CA GLN A 472 37.36 -10.82 -1.31
C GLN A 472 36.55 -9.85 -2.19
N ALA A 473 35.24 -10.06 -2.30
CA ALA A 473 34.35 -9.15 -3.04
C ALA A 473 34.29 -7.77 -2.36
N MET A 474 34.22 -7.72 -1.02
CA MET A 474 34.29 -6.46 -0.30
C MET A 474 35.56 -5.67 -0.60
N ALA A 475 36.71 -6.32 -0.54
CA ALA A 475 38.00 -5.67 -0.83
C ALA A 475 38.10 -5.18 -2.28
N ARG A 476 37.65 -6.00 -3.26
CA ARG A 476 37.74 -5.67 -4.69
C ARG A 476 36.72 -4.62 -5.14
N LEU A 477 35.50 -4.64 -4.58
CA LEU A 477 34.39 -3.77 -4.96
C LEU A 477 34.21 -2.57 -4.03
N TRP A 478 35.05 -2.45 -3.00
CA TRP A 478 34.98 -1.37 -1.99
C TRP A 478 33.57 -1.26 -1.37
N LEU A 479 32.97 -2.42 -1.04
CA LEU A 479 31.62 -2.48 -0.52
C LEU A 479 31.58 -1.96 0.93
N SER A 480 30.56 -1.17 1.26
CA SER A 480 30.31 -0.72 2.63
C SER A 480 29.81 -1.88 3.52
N ALA A 481 29.85 -1.72 4.84
CA ALA A 481 29.26 -2.68 5.78
C ALA A 481 27.75 -2.89 5.52
N ARG A 482 27.05 -1.85 5.04
CA ARG A 482 25.65 -1.97 4.62
C ARG A 482 25.50 -2.87 3.39
N SER A 483 26.36 -2.69 2.39
CA SER A 483 26.39 -3.54 1.19
C SER A 483 26.69 -4.99 1.52
N TYR A 484 27.55 -5.26 2.51
CA TYR A 484 27.80 -6.61 3.04
C TYR A 484 26.53 -7.27 3.57
N HIS A 485 25.81 -6.60 4.48
CA HIS A 485 24.57 -7.14 5.03
C HIS A 485 23.50 -7.36 3.95
N ARG A 486 23.44 -6.48 2.94
CA ARG A 486 22.48 -6.64 1.83
C ARG A 486 22.82 -7.83 0.96
N ALA A 487 24.11 -8.04 0.63
CA ALA A 487 24.55 -9.22 -0.10
C ALA A 487 24.15 -10.51 0.64
N LEU A 488 24.29 -10.55 1.95
CA LEU A 488 23.85 -11.69 2.79
C LEU A 488 22.34 -11.93 2.71
N LYS A 489 21.52 -10.87 2.80
CA LYS A 489 20.06 -10.97 2.69
C LYS A 489 19.63 -11.49 1.30
N VAL A 490 20.29 -11.02 0.25
CA VAL A 490 20.04 -11.47 -1.13
C VAL A 490 20.47 -12.93 -1.30
N ALA A 491 21.67 -13.31 -0.81
CA ALA A 491 22.15 -14.70 -0.83
C ALA A 491 21.21 -15.65 -0.09
N ARG A 492 20.64 -15.22 1.07
CA ARG A 492 19.61 -15.98 1.79
C ARG A 492 18.37 -16.19 0.93
N THR A 493 17.91 -15.15 0.22
CA THR A 493 16.76 -15.25 -0.66
C THR A 493 17.00 -16.21 -1.83
N ILE A 494 18.19 -16.17 -2.42
CA ILE A 494 18.58 -17.08 -3.51
C ILE A 494 18.59 -18.53 -3.01
N ALA A 495 19.12 -18.77 -1.80
CA ALA A 495 19.09 -20.09 -1.17
C ALA A 495 17.66 -20.57 -0.86
N ASP A 496 16.76 -19.67 -0.40
CA ASP A 496 15.34 -20.00 -0.19
C ASP A 496 14.63 -20.38 -1.50
N LEU A 497 14.93 -19.67 -2.61
CA LEU A 497 14.42 -20.01 -3.95
C LEU A 497 14.95 -21.37 -4.43
N ALA A 498 16.23 -21.66 -4.16
CA ALA A 498 16.83 -22.95 -4.48
C ALA A 498 16.38 -24.10 -3.57
N GLY A 499 15.66 -23.83 -2.49
CA GLY A 499 15.23 -24.84 -1.53
C GLY A 499 16.30 -25.25 -0.51
N ASN A 500 17.38 -24.51 -0.42
CA ASN A 500 18.53 -24.85 0.42
C ASN A 500 18.38 -24.22 1.82
N VAL A 501 18.59 -25.05 2.85
CA VAL A 501 18.58 -24.58 4.24
C VAL A 501 19.77 -23.65 4.51
N ASN A 502 20.95 -23.99 3.99
CA ASN A 502 22.19 -23.23 4.17
C ASN A 502 22.51 -22.38 2.93
N ILE A 503 23.17 -21.25 3.15
CA ILE A 503 23.68 -20.42 2.06
C ILE A 503 25.01 -21.04 1.59
N ALA A 504 25.07 -21.42 0.32
CA ALA A 504 26.28 -21.98 -0.29
C ALA A 504 26.98 -20.94 -1.19
N VAL A 505 28.23 -21.20 -1.55
CA VAL A 505 29.06 -20.33 -2.41
C VAL A 505 28.37 -19.83 -3.69
N PRO A 506 27.60 -20.64 -4.46
CA PRO A 506 26.90 -20.16 -5.64
C PRO A 506 25.87 -19.07 -5.33
N HIS A 507 25.19 -19.15 -4.17
CA HIS A 507 24.21 -18.14 -3.74
C HIS A 507 24.87 -16.79 -3.42
N VAL A 508 26.07 -16.85 -2.81
CA VAL A 508 26.88 -15.66 -2.52
C VAL A 508 27.39 -15.05 -3.81
N ALA A 509 27.89 -15.87 -4.74
CA ALA A 509 28.39 -15.42 -6.03
C ALA A 509 27.30 -14.69 -6.85
N GLU A 510 26.09 -15.25 -6.94
CA GLU A 510 24.94 -14.62 -7.60
C GLU A 510 24.59 -13.29 -6.91
N ALA A 511 24.52 -13.25 -5.57
CA ALA A 511 24.20 -12.05 -4.82
C ALA A 511 25.20 -10.91 -5.03
N ILE A 512 26.51 -11.22 -5.09
CA ILE A 512 27.57 -10.26 -5.39
C ILE A 512 27.42 -9.71 -6.82
N GLY A 513 26.93 -10.52 -7.75
CA GLY A 513 26.69 -10.12 -9.13
C GLY A 513 25.76 -8.92 -9.26
N TYR A 514 24.79 -8.77 -8.35
CA TYR A 514 23.86 -7.64 -8.30
C TYR A 514 24.41 -6.38 -7.60
N ARG A 515 25.67 -6.42 -7.12
CA ARG A 515 26.34 -5.28 -6.45
C ARG A 515 27.48 -4.68 -7.26
N ARG A 516 27.69 -5.14 -8.51
CA ARG A 516 28.81 -4.67 -9.37
C ARG A 516 28.73 -3.18 -9.71
N PHE A 517 27.57 -2.57 -9.58
CA PHE A 517 27.30 -1.16 -9.88
C PHE A 517 27.44 -0.22 -8.68
N ASP A 518 27.84 -0.69 -7.51
CA ASP A 518 28.11 0.17 -6.34
C ASP A 518 29.29 1.17 -6.60
N ARG A 519 29.96 1.04 -7.75
CA ARG A 519 30.98 1.97 -8.24
C ARG A 519 30.43 3.07 -9.17
N LEU A 520 29.10 3.23 -9.23
CA LEU A 520 28.48 4.27 -10.07
C LEU A 520 28.60 5.68 -9.45
#